data_3149fb87fe5a57450ec5cab75cd51995
#
_entry.id   3149fb87fe5a57450ec5cab75cd51995
#
_cell.length_a   1.000
_cell.length_b   1.000
_cell.length_c   1.000
_cell.angle_alpha   90.00
_cell.angle_beta   90.00
_cell.angle_gamma   90.00
#
_symmetry.space_group_name_H-M   'P 1'
#
loop_
_entity.id
_entity.type
_entity.pdbx_description
1 polymer ?
#
loop_
_entity_poly.entity_id
_entity_poly.type
_entity_poly.pdbx_seq_one_letter_code
_entity_poly.pdbx_strand_id
1 'polypeptide(L)'
;MATLIKDLESLEQKILEVRLAQKEFELYTQEKVDEIFKAAALAANQARILLAKLAVNETGMGVVEDKVIKNHFASEYIYNAYKDTKTCGVIEEDETAGIIKIAEPIGVIG
;
A
#
# COMPACT_ATOMS: atom_id res chain seq x y z
N MET A 1 10.90 -8.59 13.84
CA MET A 1 11.34 -7.24 14.25
C MET A 1 11.84 -6.48 13.01
N ALA A 2 11.45 -5.24 12.83
CA ALA A 2 11.92 -4.47 11.67
C ALA A 2 13.44 -4.22 11.78
N THR A 3 14.18 -4.55 10.74
CA THR A 3 15.62 -4.27 10.68
C THR A 3 15.82 -2.76 10.59
N LEU A 4 16.55 -2.18 11.54
CA LEU A 4 16.87 -0.76 11.50
C LEU A 4 17.95 -0.50 10.43
N ILE A 5 17.64 0.39 9.48
CA ILE A 5 18.56 0.80 8.43
C ILE A 5 19.53 1.84 9.02
N LYS A 6 20.83 1.53 9.01
CA LYS A 6 21.89 2.38 9.57
C LYS A 6 22.96 2.75 8.55
N ASP A 7 23.10 1.96 7.51
CA ASP A 7 24.15 2.05 6.50
C ASP A 7 23.68 1.42 5.18
N LEU A 8 24.53 1.45 4.17
CA LEU A 8 24.21 0.90 2.85
C LEU A 8 23.97 -0.62 2.90
N GLU A 9 24.74 -1.35 3.70
CA GLU A 9 24.60 -2.80 3.81
C GLU A 9 23.23 -3.19 4.37
N SER A 10 22.80 -2.54 5.45
CA SER A 10 21.46 -2.78 6.04
C SER A 10 20.31 -2.33 5.11
N LEU A 11 20.53 -1.32 4.26
CA LEU A 11 19.58 -0.92 3.23
C LEU A 11 19.46 -1.99 2.14
N GLU A 12 20.59 -2.48 1.62
CA GLU A 12 20.60 -3.54 0.61
C GLU A 12 19.93 -4.81 1.13
N GLN A 13 20.21 -5.19 2.38
CA GLN A 13 19.55 -6.31 3.04
C GLN A 13 18.02 -6.11 3.12
N LYS A 14 17.57 -4.92 3.48
CA LYS A 14 16.14 -4.58 3.53
C LYS A 14 15.49 -4.67 2.14
N ILE A 15 16.15 -4.20 1.11
CA ILE A 15 15.67 -4.32 -0.27
C ILE A 15 15.51 -5.78 -0.68
N LEU A 16 16.46 -6.64 -0.32
CA LEU A 16 16.36 -8.08 -0.58
C LEU A 16 15.16 -8.72 0.14
N GLU A 17 14.96 -8.41 1.41
CA GLU A 17 13.80 -8.87 2.19
C GLU A 17 12.48 -8.47 1.53
N VAL A 18 12.35 -7.21 1.10
CA VAL A 18 11.13 -6.70 0.46
C VAL A 18 10.91 -7.36 -0.91
N ARG A 19 11.98 -7.60 -1.68
CA ARG A 19 11.88 -8.32 -2.96
C ARG A 19 11.44 -9.77 -2.79
N LEU A 20 11.88 -10.45 -1.73
CA LEU A 20 11.41 -11.80 -1.41
C LEU A 20 9.92 -11.78 -1.01
N ALA A 21 9.52 -10.84 -0.17
CA ALA A 21 8.12 -10.66 0.19
C ALA A 21 7.24 -10.33 -1.02
N GLN A 22 7.74 -9.53 -1.98
CA GLN A 22 7.03 -9.23 -3.22
C GLN A 22 6.78 -10.49 -4.07
N LYS A 23 7.75 -11.38 -4.17
CA LYS A 23 7.59 -12.65 -4.91
C LYS A 23 6.52 -13.56 -4.31
N GLU A 24 6.38 -13.54 -2.99
CA GLU A 24 5.29 -14.24 -2.32
C GLU A 24 3.96 -13.54 -2.55
N PHE A 25 3.93 -12.22 -2.40
CA PHE A 25 2.73 -11.40 -2.55
C PHE A 25 2.11 -11.49 -3.96
N GLU A 26 2.92 -11.54 -5.01
CA GLU A 26 2.43 -11.63 -6.40
C GLU A 26 1.65 -12.92 -6.70
N LEU A 27 1.80 -13.94 -5.85
CA LEU A 27 1.07 -15.21 -5.98
C LEU A 27 -0.26 -15.22 -5.22
N TYR A 28 -0.59 -14.16 -4.49
CA TYR A 28 -1.81 -14.11 -3.69
C TYR A 28 -3.06 -13.95 -4.56
N THR A 29 -4.15 -14.54 -4.08
CA THR A 29 -5.47 -14.41 -4.69
C THR A 29 -6.04 -13.01 -4.46
N GLN A 30 -7.04 -12.62 -5.24
CA GLN A 30 -7.78 -11.36 -5.03
C GLN A 30 -8.31 -11.24 -3.60
N GLU A 31 -8.91 -12.31 -3.08
CA GLU A 31 -9.43 -12.36 -1.71
C GLU A 31 -8.35 -12.04 -0.67
N LYS A 32 -7.17 -12.64 -0.83
CA LYS A 32 -6.04 -12.39 0.08
C LYS A 32 -5.50 -10.96 -0.02
N VAL A 33 -5.41 -10.42 -1.22
CA VAL A 33 -5.02 -9.02 -1.45
C VAL A 33 -6.05 -8.06 -0.83
N ASP A 34 -7.33 -8.34 -0.96
CA ASP A 34 -8.41 -7.54 -0.38
C ASP A 34 -8.37 -7.54 1.15
N GLU A 35 -8.08 -8.69 1.79
CA GLU A 35 -7.86 -8.77 3.24
C GLU A 35 -6.69 -7.89 3.69
N ILE A 36 -5.56 -7.94 2.97
CA ILE A 36 -4.37 -7.14 3.26
C ILE A 36 -4.66 -5.66 3.08
N PHE A 37 -5.32 -5.27 2.00
CA PHE A 37 -5.71 -3.89 1.74
C PHE A 37 -6.59 -3.34 2.86
N LYS A 38 -7.59 -4.11 3.29
CA LYS A 38 -8.46 -3.76 4.42
C LYS A 38 -7.68 -3.58 5.71
N ALA A 39 -6.80 -4.53 6.04
CA ALA A 39 -5.99 -4.48 7.27
C ALA A 39 -5.07 -3.24 7.29
N ALA A 40 -4.40 -2.95 6.17
CA ALA A 40 -3.54 -1.78 6.03
C ALA A 40 -4.32 -0.47 6.16
N ALA A 41 -5.48 -0.35 5.50
CA ALA A 41 -6.33 0.83 5.57
C ALA A 41 -6.85 1.09 6.98
N LEU A 42 -7.29 0.05 7.69
CA LEU A 42 -7.75 0.16 9.08
C LEU A 42 -6.62 0.60 10.02
N ALA A 43 -5.45 -0.01 9.90
CA ALA A 43 -4.29 0.34 10.72
C ALA A 43 -3.85 1.79 10.48
N ALA A 44 -3.79 2.22 9.22
CA ALA A 44 -3.44 3.59 8.86
C ALA A 44 -4.47 4.61 9.40
N ASN A 45 -5.75 4.31 9.29
CA ASN A 45 -6.80 5.18 9.81
C ASN A 45 -6.78 5.28 11.35
N GLN A 46 -6.55 4.18 12.05
CA GLN A 46 -6.39 4.20 13.50
C GLN A 46 -5.18 5.04 13.94
N ALA A 47 -4.09 5.01 13.19
CA ALA A 47 -2.87 5.76 13.47
C ALA A 47 -2.89 7.21 12.92
N ARG A 48 -3.95 7.67 12.26
CA ARG A 48 -4.00 8.94 11.52
C ARG A 48 -3.56 10.17 12.31
N ILE A 49 -3.93 10.23 13.59
CA ILE A 49 -3.60 11.37 14.47
C ILE A 49 -2.11 11.32 14.86
N LEU A 50 -1.64 10.14 15.30
CA LEU A 50 -0.23 9.95 15.65
C LEU A 50 0.68 10.24 14.47
N LEU A 51 0.38 9.69 13.30
CA LEU A 51 1.16 9.90 12.09
C LEU A 51 1.17 11.36 11.63
N ALA A 52 0.06 12.09 11.78
CA ALA A 52 0.00 13.51 11.48
C ALA A 52 0.93 14.34 12.38
N LYS A 53 0.92 14.05 13.69
CA LYS A 53 1.80 14.70 14.66
C LYS A 53 3.28 14.40 14.37
N LEU A 54 3.62 13.14 14.11
CA LEU A 54 4.98 12.74 13.77
C LEU A 54 5.48 13.43 12.50
N ALA A 55 4.66 13.47 11.46
CA ALA A 55 5.02 14.10 10.19
C ALA A 55 5.31 15.60 10.34
N VAL A 56 4.48 16.34 11.08
CA VAL A 56 4.73 17.78 11.34
C VAL A 56 5.97 17.97 12.20
N ASN A 57 6.14 17.14 13.23
CA ASN A 57 7.28 17.25 14.12
C ASN A 57 8.61 16.95 13.42
N GLU A 58 8.63 15.95 12.54
CA GLU A 58 9.83 15.54 11.79
C GLU A 58 10.19 16.53 10.69
N THR A 59 9.21 17.02 9.96
CA THR A 59 9.45 17.83 8.75
C THR A 59 9.33 19.33 8.98
N GLY A 60 8.65 19.76 10.04
CA GLY A 60 8.27 21.15 10.25
C GLY A 60 7.29 21.69 9.20
N MET A 61 6.68 20.82 8.38
CA MET A 61 5.79 21.21 7.29
C MET A 61 4.35 20.80 7.54
N GLY A 62 3.45 21.74 7.24
CA GLY A 62 2.00 21.55 7.32
C GLY A 62 1.43 21.73 8.72
N VAL A 63 0.13 21.48 8.81
CA VAL A 63 -0.69 21.64 10.02
C VAL A 63 -1.22 20.26 10.44
N VAL A 64 -1.14 19.94 11.73
CA VAL A 64 -1.51 18.61 12.26
C VAL A 64 -2.97 18.27 11.91
N GLU A 65 -3.89 19.21 12.12
CA GLU A 65 -5.32 19.03 11.87
C GLU A 65 -5.61 18.68 10.41
N ASP A 66 -4.99 19.38 9.48
CA ASP A 66 -5.13 19.11 8.04
C ASP A 66 -4.54 17.76 7.65
N LYS A 67 -3.40 17.37 8.26
CA LYS A 67 -2.80 16.07 8.04
C LYS A 67 -3.64 14.92 8.60
N VAL A 68 -4.37 15.13 9.68
CA VAL A 68 -5.34 14.14 10.20
C VAL A 68 -6.45 13.90 9.19
N ILE A 69 -7.01 14.98 8.62
CA ILE A 69 -8.05 14.90 7.58
C ILE A 69 -7.51 14.18 6.33
N LYS A 70 -6.31 14.57 5.87
CA LYS A 70 -5.64 13.93 4.75
C LYS A 70 -5.40 12.43 4.99
N ASN A 71 -4.92 12.06 6.16
CA ASN A 71 -4.66 10.66 6.51
C ASN A 71 -5.95 9.85 6.59
N HIS A 72 -7.04 10.43 7.10
CA HIS A 72 -8.36 9.80 7.09
C HIS A 72 -8.86 9.58 5.65
N PHE A 73 -8.75 10.59 4.80
CA PHE A 73 -9.10 10.47 3.39
C PHE A 73 -8.30 9.38 2.68
N ALA A 74 -6.98 9.38 2.85
CA ALA A 74 -6.10 8.44 2.19
C ALA A 74 -6.29 6.98 2.66
N SER A 75 -6.74 6.76 3.88
CA SER A 75 -6.97 5.43 4.43
C SER A 75 -8.41 4.95 4.28
N GLU A 76 -9.37 5.63 4.86
CA GLU A 76 -10.75 5.16 4.91
C GLU A 76 -11.54 5.48 3.64
N TYR A 77 -11.47 6.72 3.15
CA TYR A 77 -12.21 7.11 1.95
C TYR A 77 -11.71 6.36 0.71
N ILE A 78 -10.41 6.33 0.51
CA ILE A 78 -9.79 5.62 -0.63
C ILE A 78 -10.08 4.11 -0.54
N TYR A 79 -9.97 3.51 0.64
CA TYR A 79 -10.32 2.11 0.83
C TYR A 79 -11.77 1.83 0.40
N ASN A 80 -12.72 2.61 0.89
CA ASN A 80 -14.14 2.42 0.55
C ASN A 80 -14.44 2.64 -0.93
N ALA A 81 -13.70 3.55 -1.59
CA ALA A 81 -13.86 3.80 -3.03
C ALA A 81 -13.33 2.65 -3.90
N TYR A 82 -12.28 1.95 -3.47
CA TYR A 82 -11.56 0.99 -4.31
C TYR A 82 -11.56 -0.46 -3.80
N LYS A 83 -12.19 -0.75 -2.66
CA LYS A 83 -12.19 -2.10 -2.04
C LYS A 83 -12.74 -3.22 -2.94
N ASP A 84 -13.59 -2.89 -3.89
CA ASP A 84 -14.21 -3.85 -4.81
C ASP A 84 -13.52 -3.89 -6.19
N THR A 85 -12.39 -3.22 -6.35
CA THR A 85 -11.63 -3.17 -7.59
C THR A 85 -10.86 -4.46 -7.82
N LYS A 86 -11.01 -5.07 -9.00
CA LYS A 86 -10.19 -6.21 -9.41
C LYS A 86 -8.73 -5.77 -9.63
N THR A 87 -7.81 -6.42 -8.94
CA THR A 87 -6.37 -6.13 -8.98
C THR A 87 -5.50 -7.36 -9.25
N CYS A 88 -6.11 -8.54 -9.42
CA CYS A 88 -5.42 -9.80 -9.68
C CYS A 88 -6.01 -10.51 -10.88
N GLY A 89 -5.15 -10.99 -11.77
CA GLY A 89 -5.55 -11.80 -12.93
C GLY A 89 -6.30 -11.01 -14.00
N VAL A 90 -7.17 -11.68 -14.72
CA VAL A 90 -7.96 -11.07 -15.80
C VAL A 90 -9.00 -10.10 -15.22
N ILE A 91 -8.93 -8.84 -15.60
CA ILE A 91 -9.83 -7.78 -15.10
C ILE A 91 -10.90 -7.39 -16.13
N GLU A 92 -10.64 -7.61 -17.42
CA GLU A 92 -11.57 -7.29 -18.51
C GLU A 92 -11.26 -8.16 -19.73
N GLU A 93 -12.31 -8.63 -20.40
CA GLU A 93 -12.21 -9.31 -21.69
C GLU A 93 -13.12 -8.59 -22.69
N ASP A 94 -12.56 -8.17 -23.84
CA ASP A 94 -13.29 -7.63 -24.97
C ASP A 94 -13.16 -8.62 -26.14
N GLU A 95 -14.16 -9.48 -26.28
CA GLU A 95 -14.20 -10.51 -27.33
C GLU A 95 -14.28 -9.87 -28.74
N THR A 96 -14.91 -8.70 -28.87
CA THR A 96 -15.08 -8.02 -30.16
C THR A 96 -13.75 -7.47 -30.68
N ALA A 97 -12.94 -6.88 -29.79
CA ALA A 97 -11.62 -6.36 -30.10
C ALA A 97 -10.51 -7.42 -29.98
N GLY A 98 -10.81 -8.58 -29.38
CA GLY A 98 -9.82 -9.62 -29.08
C GLY A 98 -8.78 -9.20 -28.04
N ILE A 99 -9.19 -8.38 -27.07
CA ILE A 99 -8.30 -7.81 -26.04
C ILE A 99 -8.65 -8.40 -24.68
N ILE A 100 -7.61 -8.85 -23.96
CA ILE A 100 -7.70 -9.28 -22.56
C ILE A 100 -6.82 -8.34 -21.74
N LYS A 101 -7.39 -7.71 -20.70
CA LYS A 101 -6.64 -6.90 -19.72
C LYS A 101 -6.33 -7.75 -18.50
N ILE A 102 -5.06 -7.87 -18.19
CA ILE A 102 -4.57 -8.63 -17.05
C ILE A 102 -3.89 -7.67 -16.08
N ALA A 103 -4.28 -7.74 -14.80
CA ALA A 103 -3.61 -7.00 -13.73
C ALA A 103 -2.32 -7.73 -13.31
N GLU A 104 -1.22 -7.01 -13.30
CA GLU A 104 0.08 -7.49 -12.85
C GLU A 104 0.58 -6.62 -11.69
N PRO A 105 1.30 -7.19 -10.70
CA PRO A 105 1.90 -6.40 -9.65
C PRO A 105 2.90 -5.39 -10.22
N ILE A 106 2.86 -4.16 -9.71
CA ILE A 106 3.87 -3.14 -10.10
C ILE A 106 5.27 -3.48 -9.55
N GLY A 107 5.34 -4.31 -8.53
CA GLY A 107 6.56 -4.68 -7.86
C GLY A 107 6.82 -3.89 -6.58
N VAL A 108 8.07 -3.86 -6.15
CA VAL A 108 8.50 -3.10 -4.97
C VAL A 108 8.50 -1.62 -5.28
N ILE A 109 7.90 -0.84 -4.39
CA ILE A 109 7.88 0.63 -4.44
C ILE A 109 8.52 1.22 -3.18
N GLY A 110 9.15 2.37 -3.32
CA GLY A 110 9.76 3.11 -2.22
C GLY A 110 9.18 4.50 -2.09
#